data_1de2907fe2a0671a0318a5d9b92337c9
#
_entry.id   1de2907fe2a0671a0318a5d9b92337c9
#
_cell.length_a   1.000
_cell.length_b   1.000
_cell.length_c   1.000
_cell.angle_alpha   90.00
_cell.angle_beta   90.00
_cell.angle_gamma   90.00
#
_symmetry.space_group_name_H-M   'P 1'
#
loop_
_entity.id
_entity.type
_entity.pdbx_description
1 polymer ?
#
loop_
_entity_poly.entity_id
_entity_poly.type
_entity_poly.pdbx_seq_one_letter_code
_entity_poly.pdbx_strand_id
1 'polypeptide(L)'
;MQAVWALVRKDLAVWIRSPAVMAVTILPPLVLMLVLALQSVSVTSVPVALVDQDPGGQAATALLHAAEAFDGFRPQVLTPEAALQAFARLQVAAVLTIPAGFSANLAAGRQPTLQWQVRNYATDSTNDLRRALPDVVTAFLQSGAAGKNPIGVSIAEQDVHPHDASLVSFEMIGMLALLLLQAGLINAGLAAVKEWETGSVKELLISPASPLNIIAGKVIAGVLAADITGVVLTAVTVVAGLLPAPGAAQAGIALLAMTLLATFGAGAGVALAAALRTNERMNSVSINVSLYLFFLSGGVIALAYMPAWLRLVARIIPNTYAADAFRQSLLYGSTAGTATDLLWLAVAAAAGLVVGIPALRRGLAH
;
A
#
# COMPACT_ATOMS: atom_id res chain seq x y z
N MET A 1 37.80 24.06 -23.17
CA MET A 1 36.84 23.08 -23.71
C MET A 1 37.41 21.67 -23.81
N GLN A 2 38.67 21.47 -24.30
CA GLN A 2 39.27 20.13 -24.44
C GLN A 2 39.42 19.39 -23.09
N ALA A 3 39.81 20.06 -22.01
CA ALA A 3 39.95 19.46 -20.69
C ALA A 3 38.63 18.99 -20.08
N VAL A 4 37.56 19.75 -20.28
CA VAL A 4 36.21 19.37 -19.84
C VAL A 4 35.72 18.11 -20.57
N TRP A 5 35.92 18.08 -21.89
CA TRP A 5 35.54 16.91 -22.70
C TRP A 5 36.35 15.65 -22.36
N ALA A 6 37.64 15.80 -22.02
CA ALA A 6 38.48 14.70 -21.57
C ALA A 6 38.00 14.12 -20.22
N LEU A 7 37.58 14.99 -19.27
CA LEU A 7 37.00 14.57 -18.00
C LEU A 7 35.68 13.84 -18.20
N VAL A 8 34.77 14.41 -18.98
CA VAL A 8 33.45 13.76 -19.30
C VAL A 8 33.68 12.37 -19.91
N ARG A 9 34.59 12.28 -20.86
CA ARG A 9 34.92 11.00 -21.52
C ARG A 9 35.51 9.98 -20.56
N LYS A 10 36.35 10.42 -19.64
CA LYS A 10 36.95 9.59 -18.58
C LYS A 10 35.86 9.08 -17.65
N ASP A 11 35.00 9.95 -17.12
CA ASP A 11 33.99 9.59 -16.13
C ASP A 11 32.91 8.70 -16.75
N LEU A 12 32.50 8.98 -18.00
CA LEU A 12 31.60 8.12 -18.75
C LEU A 12 32.19 6.73 -19.01
N ALA A 13 33.49 6.66 -19.32
CA ALA A 13 34.19 5.38 -19.53
C ALA A 13 34.28 4.57 -18.21
N VAL A 14 34.49 5.22 -17.08
CA VAL A 14 34.48 4.57 -15.75
C VAL A 14 33.07 4.04 -15.43
N TRP A 15 32.03 4.85 -15.69
CA TRP A 15 30.64 4.47 -15.47
C TRP A 15 30.24 3.25 -16.32
N ILE A 16 30.55 3.25 -17.62
CA ILE A 16 30.26 2.14 -18.56
C ILE A 16 31.03 0.87 -18.16
N ARG A 17 32.27 1.00 -17.68
CA ARG A 17 33.11 -0.13 -17.27
C ARG A 17 32.78 -0.70 -15.92
N SER A 18 31.89 -0.05 -15.16
CA SER A 18 31.44 -0.51 -13.85
C SER A 18 30.00 -1.02 -13.91
N PRO A 19 29.80 -2.32 -14.21
CA PRO A 19 28.45 -2.88 -14.37
C PRO A 19 27.61 -2.74 -13.09
N ALA A 20 28.23 -2.77 -11.92
CA ALA A 20 27.54 -2.56 -10.66
C ALA A 20 26.99 -1.13 -10.53
N VAL A 21 27.76 -0.10 -10.92
CA VAL A 21 27.33 1.29 -10.89
C VAL A 21 26.23 1.54 -11.92
N MET A 22 26.37 1.00 -13.12
CA MET A 22 25.32 1.04 -14.15
C MET A 22 24.02 0.39 -13.65
N ALA A 23 24.11 -0.79 -13.07
CA ALA A 23 22.95 -1.51 -12.57
C ALA A 23 22.22 -0.72 -11.48
N VAL A 24 22.95 -0.17 -10.50
CA VAL A 24 22.35 0.65 -9.42
C VAL A 24 21.76 1.96 -9.94
N THR A 25 22.27 2.51 -11.05
CA THR A 25 21.75 3.76 -11.62
C THR A 25 20.53 3.54 -12.52
N ILE A 26 20.52 2.46 -13.32
CA ILE A 26 19.50 2.22 -14.35
C ILE A 26 18.37 1.34 -13.85
N LEU A 27 18.69 0.28 -13.11
CA LEU A 27 17.71 -0.73 -12.70
C LEU A 27 16.58 -0.18 -11.82
N PRO A 28 16.84 0.65 -10.78
CA PRO A 28 15.79 1.18 -9.93
C PRO A 28 14.75 2.02 -10.68
N PRO A 29 15.13 3.04 -11.50
CA PRO A 29 14.17 3.80 -12.29
C PRO A 29 13.40 2.91 -13.29
N LEU A 30 14.08 1.95 -13.91
CA LEU A 30 13.46 1.05 -14.88
C LEU A 30 12.43 0.13 -14.23
N VAL A 31 12.76 -0.47 -13.07
CA VAL A 31 11.82 -1.29 -12.29
C VAL A 31 10.64 -0.44 -11.83
N LEU A 32 10.91 0.79 -11.37
CA LEU A 32 9.87 1.72 -10.97
C LEU A 32 8.92 2.05 -12.14
N MET A 33 9.46 2.39 -13.31
CA MET A 33 8.68 2.62 -14.52
C MET A 33 7.84 1.40 -14.89
N LEU A 34 8.42 0.20 -14.81
CA LEU A 34 7.71 -1.04 -15.11
C LEU A 34 6.56 -1.28 -14.11
N VAL A 35 6.81 -1.08 -12.81
CA VAL A 35 5.78 -1.21 -11.77
C VAL A 35 4.65 -0.21 -12.00
N LEU A 36 4.95 1.06 -12.26
CA LEU A 36 3.96 2.08 -12.57
C LEU A 36 3.18 1.76 -13.86
N ALA A 37 3.87 1.31 -14.92
CA ALA A 37 3.21 0.92 -16.16
C ALA A 37 2.28 -0.28 -15.95
N LEU A 38 2.69 -1.28 -15.20
CA LEU A 38 1.84 -2.44 -14.87
C LEU A 38 0.63 -2.05 -14.01
N GLN A 39 0.78 -1.10 -13.11
CA GLN A 39 -0.32 -0.55 -12.33
C GLN A 39 -1.29 0.24 -13.20
N SER A 40 -0.79 1.06 -14.13
CA SER A 40 -1.62 1.85 -15.05
C SER A 40 -2.45 0.98 -16.00
N VAL A 41 -1.90 -0.11 -16.51
CA VAL A 41 -2.63 -1.08 -17.35
C VAL A 41 -3.79 -1.74 -16.61
N SER A 42 -3.69 -1.89 -15.30
CA SER A 42 -4.75 -2.53 -14.50
C SER A 42 -5.92 -1.60 -14.15
N VAL A 43 -5.74 -0.29 -14.29
CA VAL A 43 -6.77 0.72 -13.97
C VAL A 43 -7.79 0.90 -15.10
N THR A 44 -7.52 0.40 -16.30
CA THR A 44 -8.47 0.48 -17.43
C THR A 44 -9.76 -0.31 -17.21
N SER A 45 -9.78 -1.29 -16.31
CA SER A 45 -10.98 -2.02 -15.94
C SER A 45 -10.94 -2.44 -14.47
N VAL A 46 -11.95 -2.05 -13.71
CA VAL A 46 -12.02 -2.25 -12.25
C VAL A 46 -12.77 -3.55 -11.92
N PRO A 47 -12.25 -4.42 -11.02
CA PRO A 47 -12.97 -5.61 -10.61
C PRO A 47 -14.20 -5.23 -9.76
N VAL A 48 -15.40 -5.58 -10.26
CA VAL A 48 -16.69 -5.30 -9.63
C VAL A 48 -17.44 -6.61 -9.41
N ALA A 49 -17.95 -6.83 -8.20
CA ALA A 49 -18.85 -7.93 -7.94
C ALA A 49 -20.29 -7.53 -8.31
N LEU A 50 -20.97 -8.38 -9.07
CA LEU A 50 -22.37 -8.25 -9.41
C LEU A 50 -23.17 -9.29 -8.60
N VAL A 51 -24.12 -8.82 -7.82
CA VAL A 51 -25.00 -9.66 -7.00
C VAL A 51 -26.43 -9.52 -7.51
N ASP A 52 -26.99 -10.60 -8.04
CA ASP A 52 -28.38 -10.67 -8.48
C ASP A 52 -29.26 -11.32 -7.41
N GLN A 53 -30.16 -10.54 -6.83
CA GLN A 53 -31.20 -11.02 -5.90
C GLN A 53 -32.56 -11.12 -6.54
N ASP A 54 -32.69 -10.89 -7.87
CA ASP A 54 -33.92 -11.04 -8.66
C ASP A 54 -33.73 -12.07 -9.81
N PRO A 55 -33.31 -13.32 -9.48
CA PRO A 55 -32.93 -14.30 -10.48
C PRO A 55 -34.13 -14.65 -11.37
N GLY A 56 -33.92 -14.58 -12.68
CA GLY A 56 -34.97 -14.80 -13.69
C GLY A 56 -35.80 -13.57 -14.04
N GLY A 57 -35.54 -12.43 -13.39
CA GLY A 57 -36.14 -11.15 -13.77
C GLY A 57 -35.56 -10.63 -15.10
N GLN A 58 -36.39 -10.35 -16.08
CA GLN A 58 -35.94 -9.91 -17.40
C GLN A 58 -35.14 -8.60 -17.34
N ALA A 59 -35.57 -7.65 -16.51
CA ALA A 59 -34.89 -6.38 -16.33
C ALA A 59 -33.58 -6.55 -15.54
N ALA A 60 -33.55 -7.43 -14.54
CA ALA A 60 -32.33 -7.75 -13.79
C ALA A 60 -31.24 -8.36 -14.68
N THR A 61 -31.65 -9.35 -15.50
CA THR A 61 -30.75 -9.98 -16.48
C THR A 61 -30.20 -8.95 -17.49
N ALA A 62 -31.04 -8.04 -17.98
CA ALA A 62 -30.59 -7.00 -18.92
C ALA A 62 -29.63 -6.00 -18.27
N LEU A 63 -29.84 -5.65 -17.01
CA LEU A 63 -28.90 -4.79 -16.27
C LEU A 63 -27.56 -5.49 -16.02
N LEU A 64 -27.58 -6.80 -15.70
CA LEU A 64 -26.36 -7.59 -15.58
C LEU A 64 -25.57 -7.57 -16.89
N HIS A 65 -26.21 -7.84 -18.02
CA HIS A 65 -25.56 -7.79 -19.33
C HIS A 65 -25.02 -6.39 -19.66
N ALA A 66 -25.72 -5.32 -19.29
CA ALA A 66 -25.21 -3.96 -19.47
C ALA A 66 -23.94 -3.71 -18.63
N ALA A 67 -23.91 -4.22 -17.39
CA ALA A 67 -22.74 -4.13 -16.52
C ALA A 67 -21.56 -5.01 -17.00
N GLU A 68 -21.86 -6.19 -17.55
CA GLU A 68 -20.85 -7.09 -18.15
C GLU A 68 -20.25 -6.52 -19.44
N ALA A 69 -21.04 -5.82 -20.23
CA ALA A 69 -20.62 -5.22 -21.49
C ALA A 69 -19.86 -3.89 -21.31
N PHE A 70 -19.81 -3.36 -20.10
CA PHE A 70 -19.14 -2.08 -19.83
C PHE A 70 -17.61 -2.27 -19.70
N ASP A 71 -16.85 -1.70 -20.62
CA ASP A 71 -15.40 -1.89 -20.72
C ASP A 71 -14.62 -1.44 -19.47
N GLY A 72 -15.19 -0.51 -18.68
CA GLY A 72 -14.60 -0.04 -17.43
C GLY A 72 -14.70 -1.03 -16.28
N PHE A 73 -15.50 -2.10 -16.39
CA PHE A 73 -15.66 -3.11 -15.37
C PHE A 73 -15.00 -4.44 -15.75
N ARG A 74 -14.47 -5.13 -14.76
CA ARG A 74 -14.21 -6.59 -14.79
C ARG A 74 -15.23 -7.26 -13.89
N PRO A 75 -16.42 -7.55 -14.41
CA PRO A 75 -17.51 -8.03 -13.61
C PRO A 75 -17.28 -9.49 -13.17
N GLN A 76 -17.71 -9.79 -11.95
CA GLN A 76 -17.75 -11.13 -11.39
C GLN A 76 -19.13 -11.34 -10.78
N VAL A 77 -19.95 -12.20 -11.37
CA VAL A 77 -21.26 -12.55 -10.81
C VAL A 77 -21.03 -13.47 -9.61
N LEU A 78 -21.44 -13.03 -8.43
CA LEU A 78 -21.17 -13.71 -7.16
C LEU A 78 -22.47 -13.79 -6.32
N THR A 79 -22.51 -14.77 -5.41
CA THR A 79 -23.54 -14.78 -4.35
C THR A 79 -23.27 -13.63 -3.36
N PRO A 80 -24.30 -13.16 -2.61
CA PRO A 80 -24.14 -12.08 -1.64
C PRO A 80 -22.98 -12.32 -0.67
N GLU A 81 -22.86 -13.54 -0.14
CA GLU A 81 -21.81 -13.91 0.82
C GLU A 81 -20.43 -13.91 0.18
N ALA A 82 -20.32 -14.45 -1.04
CA ALA A 82 -19.07 -14.48 -1.80
C ALA A 82 -18.63 -13.06 -2.19
N ALA A 83 -19.55 -12.19 -2.56
CA ALA A 83 -19.28 -10.79 -2.89
C ALA A 83 -18.75 -10.02 -1.68
N LEU A 84 -19.35 -10.17 -0.50
CA LEU A 84 -18.87 -9.56 0.74
C LEU A 84 -17.48 -10.07 1.12
N GLN A 85 -17.20 -11.38 0.96
CA GLN A 85 -15.87 -11.94 1.21
C GLN A 85 -14.83 -11.41 0.21
N ALA A 86 -15.18 -11.36 -1.09
CA ALA A 86 -14.31 -10.82 -2.12
C ALA A 86 -14.00 -9.34 -1.88
N PHE A 87 -15.00 -8.58 -1.44
CA PHE A 87 -14.86 -7.18 -1.08
C PHE A 87 -13.97 -7.00 0.17
N ALA A 88 -14.18 -7.78 1.23
CA ALA A 88 -13.35 -7.75 2.42
C ALA A 88 -11.88 -8.13 2.14
N ARG A 89 -11.66 -9.08 1.22
CA ARG A 89 -10.33 -9.55 0.80
C ARG A 89 -9.66 -8.67 -0.26
N LEU A 90 -10.22 -7.51 -0.60
CA LEU A 90 -9.69 -6.59 -1.63
C LEU A 90 -9.58 -7.25 -3.02
N GLN A 91 -10.44 -8.22 -3.32
CA GLN A 91 -10.49 -8.88 -4.63
C GLN A 91 -11.34 -8.10 -5.63
N VAL A 92 -12.32 -7.35 -5.12
CA VAL A 92 -13.16 -6.42 -5.88
C VAL A 92 -13.15 -5.04 -5.24
N ALA A 93 -13.27 -3.99 -6.05
CA ALA A 93 -13.26 -2.60 -5.62
C ALA A 93 -14.66 -2.08 -5.26
N ALA A 94 -15.69 -2.69 -5.86
CA ALA A 94 -17.09 -2.34 -5.62
C ALA A 94 -18.00 -3.56 -5.72
N VAL A 95 -19.18 -3.45 -5.12
CA VAL A 95 -20.27 -4.45 -5.20
C VAL A 95 -21.54 -3.76 -5.67
N LEU A 96 -22.08 -4.21 -6.80
CA LEU A 96 -23.38 -3.82 -7.31
C LEU A 96 -24.40 -4.89 -6.95
N THR A 97 -25.41 -4.55 -6.15
CA THR A 97 -26.48 -5.47 -5.79
C THR A 97 -27.79 -5.04 -6.45
N ILE A 98 -28.35 -5.92 -7.25
CA ILE A 98 -29.69 -5.81 -7.83
C ILE A 98 -30.66 -6.41 -6.80
N PRO A 99 -31.56 -5.61 -6.22
CA PRO A 99 -32.44 -6.09 -5.15
C PRO A 99 -33.53 -7.05 -5.66
N ALA A 100 -34.00 -7.89 -4.76
CA ALA A 100 -35.16 -8.75 -5.04
C ALA A 100 -36.36 -7.93 -5.50
N GLY A 101 -37.07 -8.43 -6.51
CA GLY A 101 -38.23 -7.76 -7.10
C GLY A 101 -37.90 -6.54 -7.96
N PHE A 102 -36.66 -6.35 -8.36
CA PHE A 102 -36.22 -5.25 -9.24
C PHE A 102 -37.05 -5.18 -10.52
N SER A 103 -37.19 -6.30 -11.23
CA SER A 103 -37.98 -6.39 -12.47
C SER A 103 -39.47 -6.15 -12.25
N ALA A 104 -40.04 -6.68 -11.18
CA ALA A 104 -41.45 -6.49 -10.83
C ALA A 104 -41.75 -5.02 -10.48
N ASN A 105 -40.84 -4.34 -9.79
CA ASN A 105 -41.01 -2.93 -9.46
C ASN A 105 -40.97 -2.06 -10.72
N LEU A 106 -40.02 -2.29 -11.64
CA LEU A 106 -39.99 -1.58 -12.93
C LEU A 106 -41.27 -1.81 -13.75
N ALA A 107 -41.73 -3.05 -13.84
CA ALA A 107 -42.97 -3.37 -14.56
C ALA A 107 -44.19 -2.71 -13.94
N ALA A 108 -44.21 -2.53 -12.62
CA ALA A 108 -45.29 -1.83 -11.89
C ALA A 108 -45.14 -0.29 -11.93
N GLY A 109 -44.19 0.27 -12.66
CA GLY A 109 -43.92 1.71 -12.71
C GLY A 109 -43.40 2.28 -11.39
N ARG A 110 -42.75 1.47 -10.57
CA ARG A 110 -42.09 1.88 -9.33
C ARG A 110 -40.56 1.99 -9.58
N GLN A 111 -39.93 3.01 -9.03
CA GLN A 111 -38.50 3.22 -9.12
C GLN A 111 -37.78 2.26 -8.18
N PRO A 112 -37.03 1.24 -8.69
CA PRO A 112 -36.21 0.40 -7.85
C PRO A 112 -34.91 1.10 -7.48
N THR A 113 -34.31 0.71 -6.36
CA THR A 113 -33.03 1.25 -5.87
C THR A 113 -31.96 0.20 -5.93
N LEU A 114 -30.93 0.43 -6.74
CA LEU A 114 -29.71 -0.39 -6.76
C LEU A 114 -28.86 -0.06 -5.54
N GLN A 115 -28.23 -1.05 -4.94
CA GLN A 115 -27.25 -0.85 -3.87
C GLN A 115 -25.85 -0.90 -4.48
N TRP A 116 -25.08 0.15 -4.23
CA TRP A 116 -23.73 0.30 -4.72
C TRP A 116 -22.78 0.50 -3.55
N GLN A 117 -22.00 -0.53 -3.22
CA GLN A 117 -20.98 -0.46 -2.17
C GLN A 117 -19.63 -0.17 -2.82
N VAL A 118 -19.00 0.93 -2.43
CA VAL A 118 -17.69 1.36 -2.96
C VAL A 118 -16.72 1.54 -1.81
N ARG A 119 -15.48 1.14 -2.02
CA ARG A 119 -14.41 1.59 -1.14
C ARG A 119 -14.05 3.02 -1.53
N ASN A 120 -14.45 3.94 -0.71
CA ASN A 120 -14.21 5.37 -0.90
C ASN A 120 -12.76 5.79 -0.56
N TYR A 121 -11.81 5.09 -1.19
CA TYR A 121 -10.49 5.67 -1.35
C TYR A 121 -10.66 6.81 -2.36
N ALA A 122 -10.38 8.04 -1.98
CA ALA A 122 -10.50 9.17 -2.91
C ALA A 122 -9.37 9.15 -3.93
N THR A 123 -9.34 8.12 -4.73
CA THR A 123 -8.51 8.00 -5.92
C THR A 123 -9.35 8.33 -7.14
N ASP A 124 -8.73 8.75 -8.22
CA ASP A 124 -9.41 8.95 -9.51
C ASP A 124 -10.24 7.71 -9.88
N SER A 125 -9.73 6.51 -9.57
CA SER A 125 -10.40 5.24 -9.82
C SER A 125 -11.72 5.05 -9.07
N THR A 126 -11.87 5.58 -7.85
CA THR A 126 -13.14 5.55 -7.11
C THR A 126 -14.13 6.50 -7.75
N ASN A 127 -13.68 7.69 -8.14
CA ASN A 127 -14.51 8.65 -8.85
C ASN A 127 -14.94 8.14 -10.23
N ASP A 128 -14.06 7.42 -10.92
CA ASP A 128 -14.39 6.76 -12.19
C ASP A 128 -15.45 5.68 -12.00
N LEU A 129 -15.37 4.88 -10.92
CA LEU A 129 -16.41 3.92 -10.56
C LEU A 129 -17.77 4.58 -10.30
N ARG A 130 -17.77 5.70 -9.57
CA ARG A 130 -18.99 6.47 -9.27
C ARG A 130 -19.62 7.05 -10.53
N ARG A 131 -18.81 7.44 -11.51
CA ARG A 131 -19.28 7.94 -12.82
C ARG A 131 -19.73 6.82 -13.75
N ALA A 132 -19.08 5.65 -13.67
CA ALA A 132 -19.36 4.51 -14.55
C ALA A 132 -20.76 3.89 -14.30
N LEU A 133 -21.23 3.83 -13.07
CA LEU A 133 -22.52 3.21 -12.75
C LEU A 133 -23.73 3.92 -13.39
N PRO A 134 -23.83 5.26 -13.39
CA PRO A 134 -24.86 5.97 -14.18
C PRO A 134 -24.82 5.66 -15.67
N ASP A 135 -23.63 5.46 -16.25
CA ASP A 135 -23.48 5.09 -17.67
C ASP A 135 -24.02 3.69 -17.95
N VAL A 136 -23.73 2.72 -17.06
CA VAL A 136 -24.30 1.37 -17.12
C VAL A 136 -25.83 1.39 -17.01
N VAL A 137 -26.36 2.17 -16.06
CA VAL A 137 -27.82 2.33 -15.91
C VAL A 137 -28.43 2.99 -17.14
N THR A 138 -27.77 3.97 -17.71
CA THR A 138 -28.23 4.63 -18.95
C THR A 138 -28.27 3.66 -20.12
N ALA A 139 -27.22 2.85 -20.31
CA ALA A 139 -27.17 1.81 -21.34
C ALA A 139 -28.29 0.77 -21.12
N PHE A 140 -28.56 0.36 -19.88
CA PHE A 140 -29.68 -0.52 -19.54
C PHE A 140 -31.04 0.11 -19.91
N LEU A 141 -31.27 1.38 -19.55
CA LEU A 141 -32.53 2.07 -19.87
C LEU A 141 -32.73 2.21 -21.38
N GLN A 142 -31.66 2.46 -22.13
CA GLN A 142 -31.70 2.57 -23.61
C GLN A 142 -31.93 1.23 -24.30
N SER A 143 -31.63 0.11 -23.65
CA SER A 143 -31.88 -1.24 -24.21
C SER A 143 -33.34 -1.58 -24.39
N GLY A 144 -34.25 -0.78 -23.81
CA GLY A 144 -35.71 -1.00 -23.83
C GLY A 144 -36.18 -2.10 -22.87
N ALA A 145 -35.28 -2.78 -22.17
CA ALA A 145 -35.62 -3.85 -21.21
C ALA A 145 -36.32 -3.32 -19.96
N ALA A 146 -36.20 -2.03 -19.68
CA ALA A 146 -36.88 -1.35 -18.59
C ALA A 146 -38.38 -1.01 -18.89
N GLY A 147 -38.87 -1.32 -20.11
CA GLY A 147 -40.23 -1.01 -20.56
C GLY A 147 -40.30 0.27 -21.41
N LYS A 148 -41.52 0.58 -21.90
CA LYS A 148 -41.75 1.70 -22.84
C LYS A 148 -41.66 3.09 -22.21
N ASN A 149 -41.79 3.22 -20.89
CA ASN A 149 -41.65 4.47 -20.14
C ASN A 149 -40.90 4.19 -18.82
N PRO A 150 -39.58 4.02 -18.84
CA PRO A 150 -38.84 3.72 -17.63
C PRO A 150 -38.86 4.92 -16.67
N ILE A 151 -39.37 4.68 -15.48
CA ILE A 151 -39.28 5.61 -14.36
C ILE A 151 -37.86 5.44 -13.76
N GLY A 152 -36.86 5.90 -14.26
CA GLY A 152 -35.49 5.87 -13.73
C GLY A 152 -35.15 4.78 -12.70
N VAL A 153 -33.90 4.53 -12.49
CA VAL A 153 -33.39 3.64 -11.44
C VAL A 153 -32.65 4.52 -10.42
N SER A 154 -32.97 4.35 -9.14
CA SER A 154 -32.24 5.02 -8.06
C SER A 154 -30.99 4.24 -7.71
N ILE A 155 -29.92 4.94 -7.35
CA ILE A 155 -28.67 4.35 -6.87
C ILE A 155 -28.48 4.79 -5.42
N ALA A 156 -28.47 3.83 -4.49
CA ALA A 156 -28.07 4.07 -3.11
C ALA A 156 -26.59 3.67 -2.96
N GLU A 157 -25.72 4.66 -2.88
CA GLU A 157 -24.31 4.44 -2.59
C GLU A 157 -24.11 4.24 -1.09
N GLN A 158 -23.38 3.20 -0.74
CA GLN A 158 -22.96 2.92 0.61
C GLN A 158 -21.44 2.92 0.66
N ASP A 159 -20.88 3.94 1.25
CA ASP A 159 -19.46 4.04 1.49
C ASP A 159 -19.02 3.13 2.63
N VAL A 160 -17.84 2.52 2.49
CA VAL A 160 -17.25 1.68 3.55
C VAL A 160 -16.72 2.52 4.70
N HIS A 161 -16.27 3.72 4.40
CA HIS A 161 -15.72 4.64 5.37
C HIS A 161 -16.62 5.88 5.52
N PRO A 162 -16.73 6.46 6.72
CA PRO A 162 -17.63 7.57 7.00
C PRO A 162 -17.29 8.86 6.24
N HIS A 163 -16.08 8.95 5.70
CA HIS A 163 -15.61 10.12 4.96
C HIS A 163 -14.79 9.69 3.75
N ASP A 164 -14.91 10.46 2.66
CA ASP A 164 -14.02 10.35 1.52
C ASP A 164 -12.63 10.84 1.92
N ALA A 165 -11.63 10.01 1.70
CA ALA A 165 -10.25 10.43 1.85
C ALA A 165 -9.80 11.23 0.63
N SER A 166 -9.17 12.39 0.79
CA SER A 166 -8.54 13.06 -0.33
C SER A 166 -7.36 12.24 -0.88
N LEU A 167 -7.07 12.36 -2.18
CA LEU A 167 -5.90 11.71 -2.78
C LEU A 167 -4.62 12.05 -2.02
N VAL A 168 -4.46 13.32 -1.65
CA VAL A 168 -3.31 13.81 -0.88
C VAL A 168 -3.21 13.12 0.47
N SER A 169 -4.32 13.00 1.21
CA SER A 169 -4.33 12.32 2.52
C SER A 169 -4.00 10.83 2.39
N PHE A 170 -4.50 10.19 1.34
CA PHE A 170 -4.21 8.78 1.05
C PHE A 170 -2.72 8.55 0.77
N GLU A 171 -2.10 9.39 -0.06
CA GLU A 171 -0.68 9.33 -0.40
C GLU A 171 0.22 9.68 0.79
N MET A 172 -0.17 10.65 1.62
CA MET A 172 0.57 11.01 2.84
C MET A 172 0.71 9.81 3.78
N ILE A 173 -0.33 9.00 3.93
CA ILE A 173 -0.25 7.76 4.71
C ILE A 173 0.74 6.75 4.11
N GLY A 174 0.72 6.57 2.79
CA GLY A 174 1.69 5.73 2.10
C GLY A 174 3.12 6.22 2.31
N MET A 175 3.34 7.53 2.19
CA MET A 175 4.64 8.17 2.43
C MET A 175 5.09 8.04 3.89
N LEU A 176 4.17 8.13 4.85
CA LEU A 176 4.49 7.90 6.26
C LEU A 176 5.05 6.49 6.48
N ALA A 177 4.42 5.48 5.90
CA ALA A 177 4.90 4.10 5.98
C ALA A 177 6.26 3.92 5.30
N LEU A 178 6.48 4.55 4.12
CA LEU A 178 7.77 4.58 3.43
C LEU A 178 8.87 5.15 4.32
N LEU A 179 8.63 6.35 4.86
CA LEU A 179 9.64 7.10 5.63
C LEU A 179 9.96 6.40 6.96
N LEU A 180 8.98 5.77 7.60
CA LEU A 180 9.19 4.97 8.81
C LEU A 180 10.04 3.73 8.56
N LEU A 181 9.73 2.97 7.51
CA LEU A 181 10.53 1.82 7.11
C LEU A 181 11.97 2.25 6.80
N GLN A 182 12.12 3.33 6.02
CA GLN A 182 13.42 3.88 5.66
C GLN A 182 14.19 4.37 6.89
N ALA A 183 13.52 5.05 7.82
CA ALA A 183 14.15 5.52 9.06
C ALA A 183 14.65 4.34 9.91
N GLY A 184 13.85 3.28 10.06
CA GLY A 184 14.27 2.06 10.74
C GLY A 184 15.50 1.42 10.10
N LEU A 185 15.46 1.21 8.78
CA LEU A 185 16.57 0.68 7.99
C LEU A 185 17.87 1.49 8.15
N ILE A 186 17.75 2.79 7.92
CA ILE A 186 18.91 3.69 7.89
C ILE A 186 19.49 3.88 9.29
N ASN A 187 18.70 4.23 10.29
CA ASN A 187 19.23 4.58 11.60
C ASN A 187 19.92 3.40 12.28
N ALA A 188 19.30 2.21 12.28
CA ALA A 188 19.93 1.02 12.86
C ALA A 188 21.12 0.52 12.00
N GLY A 189 20.97 0.57 10.67
CA GLY A 189 22.00 0.14 9.74
C GLY A 189 23.25 1.01 9.78
N LEU A 190 23.11 2.34 9.73
CA LEU A 190 24.25 3.27 9.82
C LEU A 190 24.94 3.20 11.19
N ALA A 191 24.15 3.05 12.28
CA ALA A 191 24.73 2.86 13.61
C ALA A 191 25.58 1.58 13.69
N ALA A 192 25.24 0.55 12.91
CA ALA A 192 26.04 -0.67 12.81
C ALA A 192 27.26 -0.49 11.88
N VAL A 193 27.05 0.08 10.68
CA VAL A 193 28.13 0.30 9.69
C VAL A 193 29.24 1.20 10.24
N LYS A 194 28.89 2.20 11.04
CA LYS A 194 29.84 3.13 11.64
C LYS A 194 30.99 2.42 12.39
N GLU A 195 30.70 1.27 13.00
CA GLU A 195 31.72 0.51 13.72
C GLU A 195 32.81 -0.05 12.79
N TRP A 196 32.47 -0.44 11.57
CA TRP A 196 33.45 -0.87 10.57
C TRP A 196 34.23 0.31 10.01
N GLU A 197 33.57 1.42 9.70
CA GLU A 197 34.24 2.61 9.14
C GLU A 197 35.21 3.28 10.11
N THR A 198 34.85 3.30 11.41
CA THR A 198 35.73 3.87 12.46
C THR A 198 36.76 2.88 13.00
N GLY A 199 36.64 1.58 12.60
CA GLY A 199 37.52 0.53 13.13
C GLY A 199 37.25 0.14 14.58
N SER A 200 36.16 0.65 15.18
CA SER A 200 35.77 0.39 16.59
C SER A 200 35.24 -1.02 16.84
N VAL A 201 35.05 -1.85 15.80
CA VAL A 201 34.63 -3.25 15.95
C VAL A 201 35.55 -4.00 16.93
N LYS A 202 36.86 -3.77 16.87
CA LYS A 202 37.83 -4.43 17.79
C LYS A 202 37.62 -4.02 19.25
N GLU A 203 37.35 -2.75 19.50
CA GLU A 203 37.07 -2.21 20.83
C GLU A 203 35.77 -2.76 21.40
N LEU A 204 34.72 -2.92 20.54
CA LEU A 204 33.48 -3.55 20.92
C LEU A 204 33.63 -5.02 21.30
N LEU A 205 34.49 -5.77 20.62
CA LEU A 205 34.73 -7.18 20.88
C LEU A 205 35.48 -7.44 22.21
N ILE A 206 36.31 -6.50 22.66
CA ILE A 206 37.01 -6.57 23.96
C ILE A 206 36.24 -5.91 25.10
N SER A 207 35.12 -5.24 24.80
CA SER A 207 34.23 -4.61 25.78
C SER A 207 33.57 -5.70 26.66
N PRO A 208 33.25 -5.38 27.92
CA PRO A 208 32.50 -6.30 28.80
C PRO A 208 31.05 -6.50 28.38
N ALA A 209 30.55 -5.73 27.40
CA ALA A 209 29.20 -5.84 26.88
C ALA A 209 29.06 -7.06 25.94
N SER A 210 28.01 -7.85 26.12
CA SER A 210 27.76 -8.94 25.19
C SER A 210 27.42 -8.42 23.79
N PRO A 211 27.81 -9.12 22.71
CA PRO A 211 27.45 -8.71 21.34
C PRO A 211 25.95 -8.52 21.14
N LEU A 212 25.13 -9.31 21.84
CA LEU A 212 23.68 -9.15 21.79
C LEU A 212 23.20 -7.83 22.40
N ASN A 213 23.82 -7.36 23.49
CA ASN A 213 23.45 -6.07 24.10
C ASN A 213 23.82 -4.91 23.16
N ILE A 214 24.95 -5.00 22.47
CA ILE A 214 25.38 -4.00 21.49
C ILE A 214 24.38 -3.93 20.33
N ILE A 215 24.02 -5.09 19.77
CA ILE A 215 23.05 -5.18 18.66
C ILE A 215 21.67 -4.68 19.10
N ALA A 216 21.20 -5.12 20.26
CA ALA A 216 19.91 -4.67 20.82
C ALA A 216 19.88 -3.14 21.00
N GLY A 217 20.98 -2.54 21.51
CA GLY A 217 21.11 -1.08 21.66
C GLY A 217 20.96 -0.36 20.34
N LYS A 218 21.59 -0.85 19.26
CA LYS A 218 21.51 -0.25 17.92
C LYS A 218 20.10 -0.37 17.33
N VAL A 219 19.45 -1.52 17.49
CA VAL A 219 18.07 -1.75 17.05
C VAL A 219 17.12 -0.84 17.81
N ILE A 220 17.19 -0.81 19.13
CA ILE A 220 16.31 0.04 19.95
C ILE A 220 16.51 1.52 19.62
N ALA A 221 17.75 1.99 19.50
CA ALA A 221 18.02 3.36 19.11
C ALA A 221 17.45 3.70 17.72
N GLY A 222 17.59 2.78 16.75
CA GLY A 222 17.02 2.93 15.42
C GLY A 222 15.50 2.97 15.42
N VAL A 223 14.84 2.13 16.20
CA VAL A 223 13.37 2.12 16.38
C VAL A 223 12.89 3.42 17.00
N LEU A 224 13.50 3.85 18.10
CA LEU A 224 13.13 5.10 18.77
C LEU A 224 13.30 6.33 17.86
N ALA A 225 14.39 6.38 17.08
CA ALA A 225 14.60 7.46 16.10
C ALA A 225 13.52 7.44 14.99
N ALA A 226 13.13 6.26 14.54
CA ALA A 226 12.06 6.11 13.56
C ALA A 226 10.70 6.48 14.14
N ASP A 227 10.38 6.07 15.38
CA ASP A 227 9.14 6.41 16.06
C ASP A 227 9.01 7.93 16.29
N ILE A 228 10.09 8.59 16.74
CA ILE A 228 10.12 10.05 16.88
C ILE A 228 9.85 10.71 15.53
N THR A 229 10.49 10.23 14.46
CA THR A 229 10.26 10.74 13.10
C THR A 229 8.81 10.57 12.68
N GLY A 230 8.22 9.39 12.92
CA GLY A 230 6.83 9.09 12.58
C GLY A 230 5.83 9.97 13.34
N VAL A 231 6.05 10.15 14.63
CA VAL A 231 5.20 11.02 15.46
C VAL A 231 5.29 12.48 15.00
N VAL A 232 6.49 12.98 14.71
CA VAL A 232 6.68 14.34 14.19
C VAL A 232 6.00 14.53 12.83
N LEU A 233 6.19 13.58 11.90
CA LEU A 233 5.54 13.63 10.59
C LEU A 233 4.01 13.61 10.72
N THR A 234 3.47 12.73 11.55
CA THR A 234 2.02 12.68 11.81
C THR A 234 1.51 13.98 12.43
N ALA A 235 2.22 14.53 13.41
CA ALA A 235 1.84 15.81 14.02
C ALA A 235 1.84 16.95 12.99
N VAL A 236 2.85 17.03 12.14
CA VAL A 236 2.93 18.02 11.06
C VAL A 236 1.76 17.88 10.08
N THR A 237 1.43 16.66 9.65
CA THR A 237 0.32 16.42 8.71
C THR A 237 -1.05 16.75 9.34
N VAL A 238 -1.22 16.50 10.63
CA VAL A 238 -2.44 16.90 11.38
C VAL A 238 -2.53 18.42 11.50
N VAL A 239 -1.44 19.10 11.89
CA VAL A 239 -1.40 20.58 12.01
C VAL A 239 -1.63 21.25 10.65
N ALA A 240 -1.11 20.64 9.56
CA ALA A 240 -1.35 21.12 8.18
C ALA A 240 -2.79 20.87 7.68
N GLY A 241 -3.65 20.21 8.47
CA GLY A 241 -5.02 19.88 8.08
C GLY A 241 -5.15 18.78 7.01
N LEU A 242 -4.06 18.04 6.76
CA LEU A 242 -4.03 16.94 5.77
C LEU A 242 -4.57 15.63 6.36
N LEU A 243 -4.49 15.46 7.67
CA LEU A 243 -5.06 14.34 8.40
C LEU A 243 -5.92 14.83 9.57
N PRO A 244 -7.01 14.13 9.92
CA PRO A 244 -7.77 14.46 11.12
C PRO A 244 -6.95 14.18 12.37
N ALA A 245 -7.23 14.90 13.46
CA ALA A 245 -6.61 14.63 14.75
C ALA A 245 -7.09 13.26 15.28
N PRO A 246 -6.19 12.31 15.53
CA PRO A 246 -6.58 10.98 15.98
C PRO A 246 -7.04 11.02 17.45
N GLY A 247 -8.04 10.22 17.80
CA GLY A 247 -8.39 9.96 19.19
C GLY A 247 -7.31 9.09 19.88
N ALA A 248 -7.40 8.94 21.19
CA ALA A 248 -6.38 8.22 21.97
C ALA A 248 -6.17 6.77 21.52
N ALA A 249 -7.27 6.04 21.21
CA ALA A 249 -7.18 4.66 20.73
C ALA A 249 -6.51 4.57 19.35
N GLN A 250 -6.87 5.46 18.42
CA GLN A 250 -6.32 5.54 17.08
C GLN A 250 -4.83 5.91 17.11
N ALA A 251 -4.45 6.89 17.95
CA ALA A 251 -3.05 7.26 18.16
C ALA A 251 -2.23 6.10 18.73
N GLY A 252 -2.79 5.33 19.67
CA GLY A 252 -2.15 4.13 20.22
C GLY A 252 -1.91 3.04 19.16
N ILE A 253 -2.90 2.78 18.31
CA ILE A 253 -2.77 1.82 17.20
C ILE A 253 -1.72 2.29 16.20
N ALA A 254 -1.76 3.57 15.81
CA ALA A 254 -0.78 4.14 14.89
C ALA A 254 0.64 4.03 15.45
N LEU A 255 0.84 4.39 16.73
CA LEU A 255 2.15 4.29 17.38
C LEU A 255 2.65 2.83 17.43
N LEU A 256 1.78 1.88 17.77
CA LEU A 256 2.14 0.47 17.77
C LEU A 256 2.53 -0.03 16.36
N ALA A 257 1.77 0.35 15.34
CA ALA A 257 2.12 0.03 13.94
C ALA A 257 3.44 0.68 13.52
N MET A 258 3.70 1.93 13.93
CA MET A 258 4.99 2.62 13.72
C MET A 258 6.14 1.82 14.32
N THR A 259 6.05 1.49 15.61
CA THR A 259 7.07 0.73 16.34
C THR A 259 7.34 -0.64 15.72
N LEU A 260 6.30 -1.36 15.31
CA LEU A 260 6.44 -2.67 14.67
C LEU A 260 7.12 -2.56 13.30
N LEU A 261 6.71 -1.61 12.45
CA LEU A 261 7.33 -1.38 11.15
C LEU A 261 8.79 -0.92 11.31
N ALA A 262 9.06 0.01 12.23
CA ALA A 262 10.40 0.46 12.55
C ALA A 262 11.29 -0.68 13.06
N THR A 263 10.73 -1.61 13.87
CA THR A 263 11.44 -2.79 14.35
C THR A 263 11.82 -3.75 13.22
N PHE A 264 10.90 -3.98 12.27
CA PHE A 264 11.22 -4.71 11.04
C PHE A 264 12.33 -4.02 10.26
N GLY A 265 12.20 -2.71 10.03
CA GLY A 265 13.20 -1.88 9.35
C GLY A 265 14.56 -1.93 10.03
N ALA A 266 14.61 -1.78 11.36
CA ALA A 266 15.85 -1.83 12.13
C ALA A 266 16.52 -3.23 12.07
N GLY A 267 15.72 -4.31 12.18
CA GLY A 267 16.22 -5.68 12.02
C GLY A 267 16.81 -5.93 10.63
N ALA A 268 16.10 -5.52 9.58
CA ALA A 268 16.59 -5.59 8.20
C ALA A 268 17.82 -4.68 7.99
N GLY A 269 17.83 -3.49 8.59
CA GLY A 269 18.93 -2.55 8.53
C GLY A 269 20.24 -3.09 9.10
N VAL A 270 20.19 -3.73 10.27
CA VAL A 270 21.41 -4.36 10.84
C VAL A 270 21.84 -5.59 10.04
N ALA A 271 20.93 -6.32 9.40
CA ALA A 271 21.27 -7.40 8.48
C ALA A 271 22.01 -6.88 7.24
N LEU A 272 21.52 -5.80 6.64
CA LEU A 272 22.14 -5.14 5.49
C LEU A 272 23.50 -4.55 5.86
N ALA A 273 23.64 -3.96 7.05
CA ALA A 273 24.89 -3.40 7.54
C ALA A 273 26.02 -4.45 7.57
N ALA A 274 25.72 -5.68 8.00
CA ALA A 274 26.67 -6.78 8.02
C ALA A 274 27.23 -7.14 6.62
N ALA A 275 26.42 -6.93 5.57
CA ALA A 275 26.79 -7.22 4.19
C ALA A 275 27.48 -6.02 3.50
N LEU A 276 27.00 -4.80 3.75
CA LEU A 276 27.39 -3.60 2.98
C LEU A 276 28.61 -2.88 3.56
N ARG A 277 28.74 -2.81 4.89
CA ARG A 277 29.89 -2.31 5.66
C ARG A 277 30.34 -0.86 5.36
N THR A 278 29.63 -0.09 4.54
CA THR A 278 29.90 1.31 4.22
C THR A 278 28.64 2.15 4.26
N ASN A 279 28.75 3.40 4.77
CA ASN A 279 27.60 4.32 4.89
C ASN A 279 26.96 4.62 3.53
N GLU A 280 27.77 4.83 2.49
CA GLU A 280 27.28 5.16 1.15
C GLU A 280 26.40 4.03 0.58
N ARG A 281 26.89 2.78 0.66
CA ARG A 281 26.14 1.61 0.18
C ARG A 281 24.88 1.39 1.02
N MET A 282 25.00 1.55 2.34
CA MET A 282 23.87 1.39 3.26
C MET A 282 22.75 2.37 2.94
N ASN A 283 23.06 3.66 2.78
CA ASN A 283 22.09 4.68 2.39
C ASN A 283 21.44 4.36 1.03
N SER A 284 22.26 4.10 0.01
CA SER A 284 21.76 3.82 -1.34
C SER A 284 20.84 2.61 -1.37
N VAL A 285 21.24 1.50 -0.75
CA VAL A 285 20.42 0.28 -0.72
C VAL A 285 19.14 0.49 0.10
N SER A 286 19.23 1.14 1.26
CA SER A 286 18.06 1.39 2.12
C SER A 286 17.00 2.25 1.43
N ILE A 287 17.42 3.32 0.75
CA ILE A 287 16.52 4.20 -0.02
C ILE A 287 15.82 3.40 -1.13
N ASN A 288 16.58 2.66 -1.91
CA ASN A 288 16.02 1.90 -3.02
C ASN A 288 15.08 0.79 -2.54
N VAL A 289 15.48 0.01 -1.53
CA VAL A 289 14.64 -1.06 -0.97
C VAL A 289 13.32 -0.50 -0.42
N SER A 290 13.38 0.57 0.39
CA SER A 290 12.15 1.16 0.94
C SER A 290 11.25 1.74 -0.14
N LEU A 291 11.81 2.33 -1.20
CA LEU A 291 11.06 2.87 -2.32
C LEU A 291 10.34 1.75 -3.10
N TYR A 292 11.02 0.65 -3.40
CA TYR A 292 10.38 -0.50 -4.06
C TYR A 292 9.26 -1.11 -3.21
N LEU A 293 9.53 -1.30 -1.92
CA LEU A 293 8.51 -1.82 -1.01
C LEU A 293 7.31 -0.89 -0.91
N PHE A 294 7.51 0.43 -0.97
CA PHE A 294 6.42 1.42 -1.02
C PHE A 294 5.52 1.26 -2.24
N PHE A 295 6.09 1.20 -3.44
CA PHE A 295 5.30 1.03 -4.66
C PHE A 295 4.59 -0.31 -4.71
N LEU A 296 5.25 -1.38 -4.27
CA LEU A 296 4.68 -2.72 -4.28
C LEU A 296 3.63 -2.94 -3.18
N SER A 297 3.63 -2.13 -2.12
CA SER A 297 2.76 -2.29 -0.94
C SER A 297 1.39 -1.61 -1.05
N GLY A 298 1.09 -0.93 -2.15
CA GLY A 298 -0.14 -0.14 -2.25
C GLY A 298 -0.01 1.26 -1.65
N GLY A 299 1.21 1.79 -1.57
CA GLY A 299 1.47 3.14 -1.06
C GLY A 299 0.88 4.24 -1.94
N VAL A 300 0.91 4.05 -3.25
CA VAL A 300 0.37 5.00 -4.26
C VAL A 300 -1.00 4.55 -4.77
N ILE A 301 -1.12 3.29 -5.17
CA ILE A 301 -2.35 2.73 -5.73
C ILE A 301 -2.92 1.71 -4.75
N ALA A 302 -4.20 1.86 -4.42
CA ALA A 302 -4.86 0.93 -3.51
C ALA A 302 -4.85 -0.51 -4.06
N LEU A 303 -4.64 -1.49 -3.16
CA LEU A 303 -4.50 -2.91 -3.50
C LEU A 303 -5.64 -3.47 -4.35
N ALA A 304 -6.87 -2.94 -4.15
CA ALA A 304 -8.05 -3.37 -4.91
C ALA A 304 -7.90 -3.15 -6.42
N TYR A 305 -7.12 -2.16 -6.82
CA TYR A 305 -6.89 -1.82 -8.23
C TYR A 305 -5.67 -2.53 -8.85
N MET A 306 -4.88 -3.23 -8.02
CA MET A 306 -3.70 -3.96 -8.49
C MET A 306 -4.07 -5.29 -9.17
N PRO A 307 -3.29 -5.75 -10.16
CA PRO A 307 -3.38 -7.10 -10.70
C PRO A 307 -3.29 -8.17 -9.59
N ALA A 308 -3.95 -9.31 -9.77
CA ALA A 308 -4.01 -10.36 -8.75
C ALA A 308 -2.62 -10.85 -8.28
N TRP A 309 -1.68 -11.01 -9.20
CA TRP A 309 -0.30 -11.44 -8.88
C TRP A 309 0.45 -10.39 -8.05
N LEU A 310 0.24 -9.10 -8.34
CA LEU A 310 0.89 -8.01 -7.62
C LEU A 310 0.30 -7.86 -6.20
N ARG A 311 -1.02 -8.05 -6.04
CA ARG A 311 -1.66 -8.13 -4.73
C ARG A 311 -1.09 -9.26 -3.86
N LEU A 312 -0.78 -10.40 -4.49
CA LEU A 312 -0.16 -11.52 -3.75
C LEU A 312 1.23 -11.12 -3.23
N VAL A 313 2.03 -10.44 -4.04
CA VAL A 313 3.33 -9.90 -3.63
C VAL A 313 3.16 -8.86 -2.52
N ALA A 314 2.23 -7.92 -2.67
CA ALA A 314 1.95 -6.89 -1.67
C ALA A 314 1.61 -7.47 -0.29
N ARG A 315 0.89 -8.59 -0.22
CA ARG A 315 0.53 -9.26 1.04
C ARG A 315 1.72 -9.83 1.82
N ILE A 316 2.88 -9.98 1.21
CA ILE A 316 4.11 -10.42 1.89
C ILE A 316 4.87 -9.23 2.46
N ILE A 317 4.59 -8.01 1.98
CA ILE A 317 5.32 -6.79 2.32
C ILE A 317 4.76 -6.17 3.61
N PRO A 318 5.57 -5.99 4.68
CA PRO A 318 5.10 -5.40 5.94
C PRO A 318 4.55 -3.99 5.79
N ASN A 319 5.08 -3.20 4.85
CA ASN A 319 4.65 -1.84 4.57
C ASN A 319 3.16 -1.76 4.16
N THR A 320 2.61 -2.82 3.56
CA THR A 320 1.19 -2.95 3.22
C THR A 320 0.31 -2.87 4.46
N TYR A 321 0.62 -3.67 5.46
CA TYR A 321 -0.15 -3.72 6.71
C TYR A 321 0.02 -2.46 7.54
N ALA A 322 1.22 -1.85 7.51
CA ALA A 322 1.44 -0.56 8.16
C ALA A 322 0.60 0.55 7.52
N ALA A 323 0.60 0.64 6.19
CA ALA A 323 -0.21 1.61 5.48
C ALA A 323 -1.71 1.41 5.74
N ASP A 324 -2.19 0.16 5.79
CA ASP A 324 -3.59 -0.12 6.09
C ASP A 324 -3.94 0.21 7.54
N ALA A 325 -3.10 -0.13 8.52
CA ALA A 325 -3.29 0.25 9.92
C ALA A 325 -3.30 1.78 10.10
N PHE A 326 -2.42 2.52 9.40
CA PHE A 326 -2.40 3.99 9.43
C PHE A 326 -3.63 4.58 8.76
N ARG A 327 -4.09 4.05 7.62
CA ARG A 327 -5.32 4.49 6.96
C ARG A 327 -6.51 4.32 7.89
N GLN A 328 -6.67 3.14 8.48
CA GLN A 328 -7.78 2.91 9.42
C GLN A 328 -7.73 3.85 10.62
N SER A 329 -6.59 3.97 11.28
CA SER A 329 -6.46 4.74 12.51
C SER A 329 -6.37 6.25 12.28
N LEU A 330 -5.50 6.73 11.37
CA LEU A 330 -5.21 8.15 11.21
C LEU A 330 -6.11 8.85 10.19
N LEU A 331 -6.60 8.13 9.15
CA LEU A 331 -7.38 8.73 8.09
C LEU A 331 -8.88 8.55 8.32
N TYR A 332 -9.31 7.32 8.64
CA TYR A 332 -10.73 7.01 8.82
C TYR A 332 -11.20 7.03 10.27
N GLY A 333 -10.30 7.23 11.25
CA GLY A 333 -10.65 7.26 12.66
C GLY A 333 -11.23 5.95 13.19
N SER A 334 -10.99 4.83 12.50
CA SER A 334 -11.51 3.51 12.83
C SER A 334 -10.44 2.63 13.47
N THR A 335 -10.86 1.70 14.30
CA THR A 335 -9.99 0.65 14.86
C THR A 335 -10.33 -0.73 14.27
N ALA A 336 -11.35 -0.80 13.40
CA ALA A 336 -11.82 -2.04 12.83
C ALA A 336 -10.77 -2.64 11.87
N GLY A 337 -10.53 -3.95 11.98
CA GLY A 337 -9.59 -4.67 11.12
C GLY A 337 -8.11 -4.50 11.44
N THR A 338 -7.71 -3.49 12.21
CA THR A 338 -6.31 -3.18 12.52
C THR A 338 -5.58 -4.28 13.30
N ALA A 339 -6.30 -5.13 14.04
CA ALA A 339 -5.71 -6.22 14.79
C ALA A 339 -4.97 -7.23 13.89
N THR A 340 -5.52 -7.53 12.72
CA THR A 340 -4.88 -8.41 11.72
C THR A 340 -3.61 -7.78 11.17
N ASP A 341 -3.64 -6.49 10.87
CA ASP A 341 -2.49 -5.75 10.36
C ASP A 341 -1.36 -5.69 11.38
N LEU A 342 -1.70 -5.39 12.64
CA LEU A 342 -0.73 -5.39 13.74
C LEU A 342 -0.12 -6.78 13.98
N LEU A 343 -0.90 -7.86 13.84
CA LEU A 343 -0.40 -9.22 13.95
C LEU A 343 0.64 -9.52 12.87
N TRP A 344 0.35 -9.21 11.61
CA TRP A 344 1.28 -9.39 10.51
C TRP A 344 2.54 -8.52 10.65
N LEU A 345 2.39 -7.29 11.14
CA LEU A 345 3.52 -6.42 11.46
C LEU A 345 4.37 -7.00 12.59
N ALA A 346 3.76 -7.58 13.62
CA ALA A 346 4.50 -8.22 14.70
C ALA A 346 5.29 -9.45 14.21
N VAL A 347 4.69 -10.25 13.33
CA VAL A 347 5.38 -11.38 12.67
C VAL A 347 6.56 -10.87 11.84
N ALA A 348 6.35 -9.82 11.06
CA ALA A 348 7.41 -9.22 10.24
C ALA A 348 8.54 -8.63 11.12
N ALA A 349 8.20 -7.91 12.19
CA ALA A 349 9.16 -7.37 13.15
C ALA A 349 10.01 -8.47 13.78
N ALA A 350 9.38 -9.57 14.23
CA ALA A 350 10.07 -10.74 14.75
C ALA A 350 10.99 -11.37 13.69
N ALA A 351 10.52 -11.52 12.44
CA ALA A 351 11.33 -12.06 11.35
C ALA A 351 12.55 -11.16 11.06
N GLY A 352 12.37 -9.83 11.02
CA GLY A 352 13.47 -8.87 10.86
C GLY A 352 14.54 -9.03 11.94
N LEU A 353 14.14 -9.19 13.21
CA LEU A 353 15.08 -9.39 14.32
C LEU A 353 15.77 -10.76 14.25
N VAL A 354 15.02 -11.83 13.94
CA VAL A 354 15.55 -13.19 13.82
C VAL A 354 16.60 -13.30 12.72
N VAL A 355 16.45 -12.53 11.64
CA VAL A 355 17.44 -12.46 10.54
C VAL A 355 18.56 -11.48 10.88
N GLY A 356 18.21 -10.29 11.38
CA GLY A 356 19.15 -9.19 11.59
C GLY A 356 20.18 -9.45 12.69
N ILE A 357 19.73 -9.94 13.84
CA ILE A 357 20.61 -10.16 15.00
C ILE A 357 21.73 -11.18 14.69
N PRO A 358 21.43 -12.38 14.15
CA PRO A 358 22.48 -13.34 13.80
C PRO A 358 23.37 -12.86 12.65
N ALA A 359 22.81 -12.16 11.66
CA ALA A 359 23.58 -11.61 10.54
C ALA A 359 24.64 -10.64 11.04
N LEU A 360 24.25 -9.66 11.89
CA LEU A 360 25.18 -8.69 12.44
C LEU A 360 26.20 -9.35 13.38
N ARG A 361 25.76 -10.31 14.22
CA ARG A 361 26.64 -11.07 15.11
C ARG A 361 27.74 -11.80 14.33
N ARG A 362 27.39 -12.46 13.21
CA ARG A 362 28.38 -13.13 12.34
C ARG A 362 29.29 -12.10 11.67
N GLY A 363 28.75 -10.98 11.20
CA GLY A 363 29.51 -9.90 10.57
C GLY A 363 30.54 -9.26 11.51
N LEU A 364 30.26 -9.17 12.80
CA LEU A 364 31.20 -8.64 13.80
C LEU A 364 32.30 -9.65 14.15
N ALA A 365 32.09 -10.96 13.94
CA ALA A 365 33.05 -12.01 14.23
C ALA A 365 34.10 -12.22 13.10
N HIS A 366 33.87 -11.62 11.92
CA HIS A 366 34.74 -11.64 10.74
C HIS A 366 35.18 -10.24 10.34
#